data_544f1d405310afc9165f969c37bafdc0
#
_entry.id   544f1d405310afc9165f969c37bafdc0
#
_cell.length_a   1.000
_cell.length_b   1.000
_cell.length_c   1.000
_cell.angle_alpha   90.00
_cell.angle_beta   90.00
_cell.angle_gamma   90.00
#
_symmetry.space_group_name_H-M   'P 1'
#
loop_
_entity.id
_entity.type
_entity.pdbx_description
1 polymer ?
#
loop_
_entity_poly.entity_id
_entity_poly.type
_entity_poly.pdbx_seq_one_letter_code
_entity_poly.pdbx_strand_id
1 'polypeptide(L)'
;GKLQGLPAYHAARPPHSEGLAIFIAAYLANETDLPNINLLHLSSRKAVTAALQMADVFPHINFRREVTIGHLMLDIDAPTGNFAKVNPPIRPREDVEFLWENLLNGNLDWVCSDHACCKHELKVDLENPGDIWLAKSGFGGTEYLLSALVSEGQKRGLSYNRMAELTSFNPARRFGLNQKGDLAEGLDADVVLVDPSETWIVRAEESESQQGYTPFEGQALGARVKTTFLRGCRIYDNGKVIGEPRGRYLRRPY
;
A
#
# COMPACT_ATOMS: atom_id res chain seq x y z
N GLY A 1 -19.59 15.07 21.88
CA GLY A 1 -18.17 15.27 22.23
C GLY A 1 -17.40 15.72 21.00
N LYS A 2 -16.26 16.39 21.17
CA LYS A 2 -15.36 16.72 20.05
C LYS A 2 -14.70 15.43 19.57
N LEU A 3 -14.63 15.23 18.25
CA LEU A 3 -13.87 14.13 17.64
C LEU A 3 -12.39 14.29 18.01
N GLN A 4 -11.73 13.16 18.25
CA GLN A 4 -10.30 13.10 18.55
C GLN A 4 -9.63 11.99 17.73
N GLY A 5 -8.31 11.97 17.67
CA GLY A 5 -7.54 10.92 16.99
C GLY A 5 -7.85 10.79 15.49
N LEU A 6 -7.82 9.57 15.00
CA LEU A 6 -8.07 9.26 13.59
C LEU A 6 -9.44 9.74 13.08
N PRO A 7 -10.55 9.60 13.84
CA PRO A 7 -11.85 10.15 13.43
C PRO A 7 -11.83 11.66 13.20
N ALA A 8 -11.15 12.43 14.05
CA ALA A 8 -11.00 13.87 13.87
C ALA A 8 -10.19 14.21 12.62
N TYR A 9 -9.11 13.46 12.39
CA TYR A 9 -8.24 13.65 11.24
C TYR A 9 -8.96 13.31 9.92
N HIS A 10 -9.74 12.22 9.90
CA HIS A 10 -10.61 11.85 8.80
C HIS A 10 -11.63 12.97 8.48
N ALA A 11 -12.31 13.49 9.50
CA ALA A 11 -13.32 14.54 9.32
C ALA A 11 -12.72 15.84 8.76
N ALA A 12 -11.47 16.18 9.12
CA ALA A 12 -10.76 17.35 8.63
C ALA A 12 -10.24 17.20 7.20
N ARG A 13 -10.15 15.97 6.69
CA ARG A 13 -9.74 15.62 5.31
C ARG A 13 -10.79 14.70 4.68
N PRO A 14 -11.98 15.24 4.38
CA PRO A 14 -13.11 14.41 3.96
C PRO A 14 -12.87 13.76 2.59
N PRO A 15 -13.47 12.59 2.31
CA PRO A 15 -13.28 11.86 1.06
C PRO A 15 -13.58 12.63 -0.22
N HIS A 16 -14.48 13.61 -0.17
CA HIS A 16 -14.80 14.44 -1.35
C HIS A 16 -13.64 15.35 -1.79
N SER A 17 -12.72 15.72 -0.90
CA SER A 17 -11.52 16.47 -1.28
C SER A 17 -10.57 15.65 -2.15
N GLU A 18 -10.47 14.34 -1.87
CA GLU A 18 -9.71 13.39 -2.68
C GLU A 18 -10.36 13.19 -4.05
N GLY A 19 -11.68 12.98 -4.11
CA GLY A 19 -12.42 12.88 -5.36
C GLY A 19 -12.28 14.13 -6.23
N LEU A 20 -12.36 15.32 -5.63
CA LEU A 20 -12.17 16.58 -6.33
C LEU A 20 -10.76 16.71 -6.92
N ALA A 21 -9.73 16.33 -6.18
CA ALA A 21 -8.36 16.35 -6.68
C ALA A 21 -8.17 15.44 -7.91
N ILE A 22 -8.84 14.28 -7.93
CA ILE A 22 -8.83 13.35 -9.07
C ILE A 22 -9.50 13.99 -10.30
N PHE A 23 -10.65 14.65 -10.14
CA PHE A 23 -11.30 15.37 -11.24
C PHE A 23 -10.39 16.47 -11.82
N ILE A 24 -9.75 17.26 -10.95
CA ILE A 24 -8.82 18.31 -11.38
C ILE A 24 -7.63 17.70 -12.13
N ALA A 25 -7.01 16.65 -11.59
CA ALA A 25 -5.88 15.98 -12.21
C ALA A 25 -6.23 15.39 -13.59
N ALA A 26 -7.39 14.75 -13.70
CA ALA A 26 -7.88 14.17 -14.95
C ALA A 26 -8.17 15.25 -16.01
N TYR A 27 -8.82 16.34 -15.61
CA TYR A 27 -9.08 17.46 -16.49
C TYR A 27 -7.77 18.09 -17.01
N LEU A 28 -6.81 18.37 -16.13
CA LEU A 28 -5.52 18.94 -16.52
C LEU A 28 -4.72 17.97 -17.42
N ALA A 29 -4.78 16.66 -17.17
CA ALA A 29 -4.15 15.66 -18.03
C ALA A 29 -4.74 15.69 -19.45
N ASN A 30 -6.06 15.87 -19.58
CA ASN A 30 -6.72 16.01 -20.87
C ASN A 30 -6.28 17.31 -21.58
N GLU A 31 -6.25 18.44 -20.89
CA GLU A 31 -5.87 19.74 -21.46
C GLU A 31 -4.39 19.83 -21.87
N THR A 32 -3.56 18.93 -21.36
CA THR A 32 -2.11 18.91 -21.63
C THR A 32 -1.67 17.70 -22.45
N ASP A 33 -2.62 16.96 -23.05
CA ASP A 33 -2.37 15.74 -23.82
C ASP A 33 -1.51 14.69 -23.09
N LEU A 34 -1.66 14.60 -21.76
CA LEU A 34 -0.93 13.66 -20.95
C LEU A 34 -1.52 12.24 -21.09
N PRO A 35 -0.81 11.28 -21.72
CA PRO A 35 -1.41 9.98 -22.05
C PRO A 35 -1.52 9.02 -20.86
N ASN A 36 -0.85 9.33 -19.76
CA ASN A 36 -0.71 8.41 -18.62
C ASN A 36 -0.82 9.14 -17.30
N ILE A 37 -1.65 8.65 -16.38
CA ILE A 37 -1.77 9.17 -15.02
C ILE A 37 -1.80 8.04 -14.00
N ASN A 38 -1.05 8.16 -12.91
CA ASN A 38 -1.11 7.28 -11.77
C ASN A 38 -1.85 8.00 -10.63
N LEU A 39 -2.97 7.46 -10.23
CA LEU A 39 -3.73 7.92 -9.06
C LEU A 39 -3.24 7.12 -7.85
N LEU A 40 -2.43 7.78 -7.02
CA LEU A 40 -1.75 7.14 -5.89
C LEU A 40 -2.71 6.98 -4.69
N HIS A 41 -2.48 5.94 -3.89
CA HIS A 41 -3.07 5.72 -2.55
C HIS A 41 -4.57 6.08 -2.43
N LEU A 42 -5.41 5.61 -3.36
CA LEU A 42 -6.86 5.81 -3.26
C LEU A 42 -7.37 5.25 -1.93
N SER A 43 -8.02 6.11 -1.14
CA SER A 43 -8.34 5.77 0.25
C SER A 43 -9.84 5.59 0.53
N SER A 44 -10.71 5.97 -0.41
CA SER A 44 -12.15 6.06 -0.13
C SER A 44 -13.02 5.67 -1.31
N ARG A 45 -14.30 5.36 -1.02
CA ARG A 45 -15.34 5.16 -2.05
C ARG A 45 -15.39 6.33 -3.04
N LYS A 46 -15.34 7.56 -2.55
CA LYS A 46 -15.40 8.76 -3.41
C LYS A 46 -14.20 8.87 -4.34
N ALA A 47 -13.01 8.51 -3.86
CA ALA A 47 -11.81 8.51 -4.67
C ALA A 47 -11.86 7.46 -5.80
N VAL A 48 -12.20 6.21 -5.46
CA VAL A 48 -12.32 5.14 -6.47
C VAL A 48 -13.41 5.46 -7.48
N THR A 49 -14.58 5.93 -7.03
CA THR A 49 -15.69 6.31 -7.93
C THR A 49 -15.26 7.44 -8.86
N ALA A 50 -14.58 8.48 -8.36
CA ALA A 50 -14.08 9.58 -9.19
C ALA A 50 -13.05 9.08 -10.22
N ALA A 51 -12.14 8.17 -9.82
CA ALA A 51 -11.15 7.61 -10.71
C ALA A 51 -11.76 6.79 -11.85
N LEU A 52 -12.79 6.00 -11.56
CA LEU A 52 -13.52 5.23 -12.57
C LEU A 52 -14.31 6.16 -13.53
N GLN A 53 -15.01 7.14 -12.98
CA GLN A 53 -15.73 8.13 -13.79
C GLN A 53 -14.80 8.90 -14.74
N MET A 54 -13.63 9.30 -14.27
CA MET A 54 -12.68 10.02 -15.13
C MET A 54 -12.05 9.13 -16.20
N ALA A 55 -11.86 7.85 -15.92
CA ALA A 55 -11.42 6.88 -16.93
C ALA A 55 -12.48 6.70 -18.05
N ASP A 56 -13.76 6.77 -17.70
CA ASP A 56 -14.86 6.71 -18.68
C ASP A 56 -14.98 8.01 -19.48
N VAL A 57 -14.79 9.17 -18.83
CA VAL A 57 -14.86 10.49 -19.50
C VAL A 57 -13.68 10.72 -20.45
N PHE A 58 -12.49 10.27 -20.06
CA PHE A 58 -11.26 10.44 -20.84
C PHE A 58 -10.62 9.09 -21.21
N PRO A 59 -11.24 8.28 -22.08
CA PRO A 59 -10.80 6.92 -22.38
C PRO A 59 -9.45 6.84 -23.12
N HIS A 60 -8.96 7.96 -23.65
CA HIS A 60 -7.65 8.09 -24.27
C HIS A 60 -6.52 8.24 -23.27
N ILE A 61 -6.81 8.53 -21.99
CA ILE A 61 -5.84 8.64 -20.90
C ILE A 61 -5.77 7.28 -20.17
N ASN A 62 -4.58 6.74 -20.06
CA ASN A 62 -4.34 5.50 -19.33
C ASN A 62 -4.25 5.76 -17.82
N PHE A 63 -5.39 5.76 -17.14
CA PHE A 63 -5.47 5.86 -15.69
C PHE A 63 -5.01 4.56 -15.03
N ARG A 64 -4.20 4.69 -13.98
CA ARG A 64 -3.85 3.59 -13.08
C ARG A 64 -4.19 3.97 -11.65
N ARG A 65 -4.75 3.04 -10.91
CA ARG A 65 -5.38 3.22 -9.61
C ARG A 65 -4.66 2.37 -8.58
N GLU A 66 -3.99 3.05 -7.68
CA GLU A 66 -3.20 2.43 -6.62
C GLU A 66 -3.98 2.44 -5.29
N VAL A 67 -3.82 1.40 -4.49
CA VAL A 67 -4.24 1.38 -3.08
C VAL A 67 -3.06 0.96 -2.22
N THR A 68 -3.00 1.45 -0.97
CA THR A 68 -1.95 1.01 -0.05
C THR A 68 -2.43 -0.12 0.83
N ILE A 69 -1.49 -0.95 1.28
CA ILE A 69 -1.81 -2.00 2.26
C ILE A 69 -2.35 -1.41 3.57
N GLY A 70 -1.91 -0.20 3.94
CA GLY A 70 -2.42 0.52 5.10
C GLY A 70 -3.92 0.81 5.01
N HIS A 71 -4.40 1.31 3.86
CA HIS A 71 -5.82 1.60 3.62
C HIS A 71 -6.68 0.35 3.46
N LEU A 72 -6.08 -0.80 3.14
CA LEU A 72 -6.77 -2.09 3.09
C LEU A 72 -6.89 -2.78 4.45
N MET A 73 -5.98 -2.49 5.38
CA MET A 73 -5.86 -3.21 6.66
C MET A 73 -6.35 -2.43 7.87
N LEU A 74 -6.36 -1.11 7.80
CA LEU A 74 -6.64 -0.22 8.92
C LEU A 74 -7.91 0.59 8.67
N ASP A 75 -8.67 0.84 9.74
CA ASP A 75 -9.77 1.80 9.74
C ASP A 75 -9.60 2.84 10.85
N ILE A 76 -10.51 3.79 10.97
CA ILE A 76 -10.44 4.89 11.94
C ILE A 76 -10.48 4.44 13.40
N ASP A 77 -10.84 3.19 13.65
CA ASP A 77 -10.89 2.57 14.98
C ASP A 77 -9.61 1.75 15.29
N ALA A 78 -8.56 1.89 14.47
CA ALA A 78 -7.30 1.19 14.64
C ALA A 78 -6.74 1.37 16.07
N PRO A 79 -6.43 0.27 16.79
CA PRO A 79 -6.04 0.32 18.20
C PRO A 79 -4.72 1.05 18.44
N THR A 80 -3.89 1.16 17.42
CA THR A 80 -2.62 1.90 17.46
C THR A 80 -2.76 3.42 17.36
N GLY A 81 -3.99 3.92 17.18
CA GLY A 81 -4.31 5.34 17.22
C GLY A 81 -3.42 6.20 16.31
N ASN A 82 -2.77 7.20 16.89
CA ASN A 82 -1.96 8.19 16.14
C ASN A 82 -0.79 7.60 15.35
N PHE A 83 -0.34 6.36 15.65
CA PHE A 83 0.64 5.66 14.82
C PHE A 83 0.12 5.33 13.42
N ALA A 84 -1.21 5.22 13.25
CA ALA A 84 -1.85 5.01 11.96
C ALA A 84 -2.17 6.31 11.19
N LYS A 85 -1.75 7.48 11.69
CA LYS A 85 -1.91 8.74 10.93
C LYS A 85 -1.13 8.71 9.63
N VAL A 86 -1.82 8.97 8.51
CA VAL A 86 -1.26 8.99 7.15
C VAL A 86 -2.06 9.96 6.28
N ASN A 87 -1.53 10.36 5.14
CA ASN A 87 -2.21 11.10 4.09
C ASN A 87 -2.27 10.27 2.79
N PRO A 88 -3.45 10.09 2.20
CA PRO A 88 -4.78 10.40 2.73
C PRO A 88 -5.07 9.71 4.07
N PRO A 89 -6.03 10.21 4.88
CA PRO A 89 -6.34 9.57 6.16
C PRO A 89 -6.83 8.14 6.01
N ILE A 90 -6.57 7.32 7.03
CA ILE A 90 -7.29 6.07 7.24
C ILE A 90 -8.79 6.39 7.35
N ARG A 91 -9.62 5.58 6.71
CA ARG A 91 -11.05 5.80 6.52
C ARG A 91 -11.90 4.89 7.41
N PRO A 92 -13.21 5.17 7.53
CA PRO A 92 -14.14 4.23 8.17
C PRO A 92 -14.17 2.86 7.48
N ARG A 93 -14.62 1.85 8.22
CA ARG A 93 -14.67 0.46 7.75
C ARG A 93 -15.41 0.28 6.42
N GLU A 94 -16.47 1.03 6.17
CA GLU A 94 -17.20 0.97 4.91
C GLU A 94 -16.36 1.38 3.68
N ASP A 95 -15.44 2.31 3.82
CA ASP A 95 -14.49 2.66 2.75
C ASP A 95 -13.45 1.54 2.55
N VAL A 96 -12.95 0.95 3.64
CA VAL A 96 -12.02 -0.19 3.57
C VAL A 96 -12.65 -1.38 2.83
N GLU A 97 -13.89 -1.74 3.17
CA GLU A 97 -14.60 -2.82 2.47
C GLU A 97 -14.86 -2.48 0.99
N PHE A 98 -15.14 -1.23 0.68
CA PHE A 98 -15.29 -0.80 -0.72
C PHE A 98 -13.96 -0.87 -1.50
N LEU A 99 -12.83 -0.56 -0.88
CA LEU A 99 -11.51 -0.75 -1.50
C LEU A 99 -11.26 -2.23 -1.81
N TRP A 100 -11.55 -3.13 -0.87
CA TRP A 100 -11.44 -4.58 -1.09
C TRP A 100 -12.35 -5.08 -2.21
N GLU A 101 -13.60 -4.63 -2.25
CA GLU A 101 -14.54 -4.96 -3.33
C GLU A 101 -13.96 -4.57 -4.70
N ASN A 102 -13.43 -3.35 -4.82
CA ASN A 102 -12.85 -2.87 -6.06
C ASN A 102 -11.51 -3.52 -6.41
N LEU A 103 -10.74 -3.98 -5.42
CA LEU A 103 -9.55 -4.79 -5.65
C LEU A 103 -9.90 -6.16 -6.24
N LEU A 104 -10.93 -6.82 -5.71
CA LEU A 104 -11.44 -8.09 -6.19
C LEU A 104 -12.04 -7.98 -7.59
N ASN A 105 -12.78 -6.92 -7.87
CA ASN A 105 -13.43 -6.65 -9.17
C ASN A 105 -12.47 -6.15 -10.26
N GLY A 106 -11.16 -5.99 -9.94
CA GLY A 106 -10.16 -5.55 -10.92
C GLY A 106 -10.12 -4.06 -11.19
N ASN A 107 -10.85 -3.25 -10.42
CA ASN A 107 -10.89 -1.79 -10.55
C ASN A 107 -9.66 -1.08 -9.97
N LEU A 108 -8.83 -1.77 -9.19
CA LEU A 108 -7.55 -1.27 -8.68
C LEU A 108 -6.41 -2.01 -9.37
N ASP A 109 -5.37 -1.30 -9.73
CA ASP A 109 -4.30 -1.81 -10.60
C ASP A 109 -3.15 -2.42 -9.82
N TRP A 110 -2.77 -1.87 -8.66
CA TRP A 110 -1.74 -2.43 -7.77
C TRP A 110 -1.91 -2.04 -6.31
N VAL A 111 -1.23 -2.80 -5.46
CA VAL A 111 -1.10 -2.54 -4.02
C VAL A 111 0.34 -2.14 -3.73
N CYS A 112 0.52 -1.04 -3.00
CA CYS A 112 1.83 -0.59 -2.53
C CYS A 112 1.88 -0.45 -1.01
N SER A 113 3.06 -0.17 -0.47
CA SER A 113 3.24 0.10 0.96
C SER A 113 3.09 1.58 1.30
N ASP A 114 3.41 2.46 0.38
CA ASP A 114 3.62 3.90 0.63
C ASP A 114 4.49 4.13 1.87
N HIS A 115 5.62 3.43 1.94
CA HIS A 115 6.50 3.39 3.11
C HIS A 115 7.11 4.77 3.39
N ALA A 116 6.45 5.54 4.26
CA ALA A 116 6.83 6.89 4.66
C ALA A 116 6.99 6.97 6.18
N CYS A 117 8.07 6.39 6.69
CA CYS A 117 8.31 6.31 8.14
C CYS A 117 9.18 7.45 8.67
N CYS A 118 9.07 7.69 9.96
CA CYS A 118 10.01 8.45 10.76
C CYS A 118 10.32 7.65 12.03
N LYS A 119 11.28 8.08 12.84
CA LYS A 119 11.55 7.44 14.12
C LYS A 119 10.38 7.62 15.08
N HIS A 120 10.22 6.68 16.01
CA HIS A 120 9.13 6.66 17.00
C HIS A 120 8.97 8.00 17.73
N GLU A 121 10.06 8.56 18.25
CA GLU A 121 10.07 9.82 18.99
C GLU A 121 9.68 11.05 18.16
N LEU A 122 9.66 10.91 16.83
CA LEU A 122 9.19 11.95 15.90
C LEU A 122 7.77 11.70 15.41
N LYS A 123 7.25 10.47 15.57
CA LYS A 123 5.91 10.09 15.08
C LYS A 123 4.81 10.70 15.90
N VAL A 124 4.93 10.67 17.20
CA VAL A 124 3.97 11.25 18.15
C VAL A 124 4.68 12.30 19.01
N ASP A 125 3.96 13.31 19.43
CA ASP A 125 4.47 14.28 20.38
C ASP A 125 4.62 13.62 21.75
N LEU A 126 5.79 13.76 22.39
CA LEU A 126 6.08 13.05 23.64
C LEU A 126 5.34 13.67 24.85
N GLU A 127 5.01 14.97 24.78
CA GLU A 127 4.27 15.67 25.85
C GLU A 127 2.76 15.46 25.68
N ASN A 128 2.28 15.35 24.42
CA ASN A 128 0.87 15.19 24.07
C ASN A 128 0.67 14.02 23.08
N PRO A 129 0.98 12.77 23.46
CA PRO A 129 0.98 11.64 22.52
C PRO A 129 -0.41 11.31 21.95
N GLY A 130 -1.47 11.76 22.60
CA GLY A 130 -2.85 11.63 22.11
C GLY A 130 -3.28 12.69 21.09
N ASP A 131 -2.50 13.75 20.87
CA ASP A 131 -2.85 14.80 19.93
C ASP A 131 -2.50 14.41 18.50
N ILE A 132 -3.54 14.09 17.69
CA ILE A 132 -3.39 13.70 16.29
C ILE A 132 -2.78 14.82 15.45
N TRP A 133 -2.95 16.08 15.82
CA TRP A 133 -2.46 17.21 15.03
C TRP A 133 -0.95 17.38 15.13
N LEU A 134 -0.37 16.99 16.26
CA LEU A 134 1.07 17.01 16.50
C LEU A 134 1.78 15.76 15.95
N ALA A 135 1.04 14.66 15.74
CA ALA A 135 1.59 13.46 15.16
C ALA A 135 2.00 13.66 13.68
N LYS A 136 3.11 13.07 13.25
CA LYS A 136 3.53 13.09 11.83
C LYS A 136 2.71 12.11 11.00
N SER A 137 2.40 12.48 9.76
CA SER A 137 1.74 11.60 8.80
C SER A 137 2.74 10.63 8.18
N GLY A 138 2.30 9.41 7.91
CA GLY A 138 3.09 8.35 7.30
C GLY A 138 3.55 7.29 8.30
N PHE A 139 3.70 6.06 7.79
CA PHE A 139 4.23 4.91 8.51
C PHE A 139 4.85 3.91 7.53
N GLY A 140 5.70 3.02 8.02
CA GLY A 140 6.29 1.95 7.23
C GLY A 140 5.32 0.78 7.06
N GLY A 141 5.34 0.15 5.89
CA GLY A 141 4.48 -0.99 5.57
C GLY A 141 5.09 -1.99 4.57
N THR A 142 6.29 -1.70 4.02
CA THR A 142 6.92 -2.56 3.00
C THR A 142 7.08 -3.99 3.48
N GLU A 143 7.52 -4.18 4.71
CA GLU A 143 7.79 -5.49 5.31
C GLU A 143 6.51 -6.33 5.49
N TYR A 144 5.37 -5.67 5.71
CA TYR A 144 4.09 -6.34 5.98
C TYR A 144 3.22 -6.51 4.73
N LEU A 145 3.48 -5.79 3.65
CA LEU A 145 2.63 -5.70 2.46
C LEU A 145 2.19 -7.07 1.95
N LEU A 146 3.16 -7.93 1.63
CA LEU A 146 2.85 -9.21 0.99
C LEU A 146 2.14 -10.17 1.96
N SER A 147 2.62 -10.27 3.19
CA SER A 147 2.01 -11.12 4.22
C SER A 147 0.57 -10.68 4.55
N ALA A 148 0.32 -9.38 4.66
CA ALA A 148 -1.01 -8.83 4.92
C ALA A 148 -1.94 -9.04 3.72
N LEU A 149 -1.47 -8.78 2.50
CA LEU A 149 -2.27 -8.99 1.29
C LEU A 149 -2.65 -10.46 1.10
N VAL A 150 -1.71 -11.38 1.31
CA VAL A 150 -1.99 -12.83 1.22
C VAL A 150 -2.95 -13.25 2.32
N SER A 151 -2.71 -12.85 3.57
CA SER A 151 -3.56 -13.18 4.72
C SER A 151 -5.02 -12.74 4.53
N GLU A 152 -5.25 -11.47 4.25
CA GLU A 152 -6.60 -10.92 4.10
C GLU A 152 -7.22 -11.23 2.73
N GLY A 153 -6.41 -11.25 1.69
CA GLY A 153 -6.87 -11.56 0.34
C GLY A 153 -7.43 -12.98 0.23
N GLN A 154 -6.78 -13.98 0.86
CA GLN A 154 -7.30 -15.35 0.90
C GLN A 154 -8.67 -15.44 1.56
N LYS A 155 -8.86 -14.79 2.69
CA LYS A 155 -10.15 -14.77 3.41
C LYS A 155 -11.27 -14.18 2.54
N ARG A 156 -10.92 -13.32 1.59
CA ARG A 156 -11.83 -12.61 0.69
C ARG A 156 -11.92 -13.25 -0.71
N GLY A 157 -11.21 -14.36 -0.94
CA GLY A 157 -11.24 -15.08 -2.22
C GLY A 157 -10.34 -14.50 -3.31
N LEU A 158 -9.39 -13.61 -2.97
CA LEU A 158 -8.39 -13.10 -3.92
C LEU A 158 -7.43 -14.22 -4.32
N SER A 159 -7.29 -14.50 -5.62
CA SER A 159 -6.39 -15.54 -6.09
C SER A 159 -4.92 -15.13 -5.99
N TYR A 160 -4.02 -16.10 -5.84
CA TYR A 160 -2.57 -15.86 -5.83
C TYR A 160 -2.08 -15.22 -7.12
N ASN A 161 -2.63 -15.61 -8.27
CA ASN A 161 -2.31 -14.96 -9.55
C ASN A 161 -2.64 -13.46 -9.50
N ARG A 162 -3.83 -13.12 -8.99
CA ARG A 162 -4.21 -11.71 -8.87
C ARG A 162 -3.33 -10.96 -7.87
N MET A 163 -2.92 -11.58 -6.77
CA MET A 163 -1.96 -10.98 -5.83
C MET A 163 -0.61 -10.71 -6.51
N ALA A 164 -0.10 -11.65 -7.33
CA ALA A 164 1.13 -11.46 -8.09
C ALA A 164 1.00 -10.34 -9.15
N GLU A 165 -0.15 -10.24 -9.83
CA GLU A 165 -0.42 -9.12 -10.73
C GLU A 165 -0.37 -7.77 -9.99
N LEU A 166 -1.05 -7.68 -8.84
CA LEU A 166 -1.18 -6.46 -8.05
C LEU A 166 0.14 -5.99 -7.41
N THR A 167 1.05 -6.89 -7.11
CA THR A 167 2.30 -6.57 -6.39
C THR A 167 3.56 -6.63 -7.25
N SER A 168 3.48 -7.23 -8.44
CA SER A 168 4.66 -7.50 -9.28
C SER A 168 4.42 -7.15 -10.74
N PHE A 169 3.51 -7.83 -11.43
CA PHE A 169 3.34 -7.71 -12.87
C PHE A 169 2.88 -6.31 -13.30
N ASN A 170 1.77 -5.81 -12.72
CA ASN A 170 1.21 -4.52 -13.10
C ASN A 170 2.16 -3.34 -12.84
N PRO A 171 2.79 -3.22 -11.64
CA PRO A 171 3.77 -2.15 -11.42
C PRO A 171 5.00 -2.31 -12.32
N ALA A 172 5.52 -3.52 -12.56
CA ALA A 172 6.65 -3.69 -13.46
C ALA A 172 6.33 -3.20 -14.88
N ARG A 173 5.17 -3.55 -15.43
CA ARG A 173 4.71 -3.09 -16.75
C ARG A 173 4.49 -1.59 -16.79
N ARG A 174 3.84 -1.03 -15.77
CA ARG A 174 3.57 0.41 -15.71
C ARG A 174 4.83 1.26 -15.66
N PHE A 175 5.83 0.80 -14.93
CA PHE A 175 7.08 1.53 -14.76
C PHE A 175 8.19 1.11 -15.74
N GLY A 176 7.88 0.29 -16.75
CA GLY A 176 8.83 -0.10 -17.80
C GLY A 176 9.97 -0.99 -17.31
N LEU A 177 9.75 -1.80 -16.28
CA LEU A 177 10.73 -2.74 -15.73
C LEU A 177 10.67 -4.06 -16.49
N ASN A 178 11.13 -4.07 -17.74
CA ASN A 178 10.94 -5.17 -18.70
C ASN A 178 11.55 -6.52 -18.26
N GLN A 179 12.50 -6.51 -17.31
CA GLN A 179 13.14 -7.72 -16.78
C GLN A 179 12.50 -8.21 -15.46
N LYS A 180 11.40 -7.58 -15.01
CA LYS A 180 10.78 -7.81 -13.71
C LYS A 180 9.30 -8.13 -13.82
N GLY A 181 8.74 -8.64 -12.72
CA GLY A 181 7.32 -8.74 -12.49
C GLY A 181 6.65 -10.03 -12.96
N ASP A 182 7.41 -10.96 -13.54
CA ASP A 182 6.90 -12.24 -14.01
C ASP A 182 7.93 -13.35 -13.85
N LEU A 183 7.48 -14.61 -13.94
CA LEU A 183 8.31 -15.82 -13.95
C LEU A 183 8.32 -16.39 -15.37
N ALA A 184 9.27 -15.96 -16.19
CA ALA A 184 9.43 -16.42 -17.57
C ALA A 184 10.92 -16.46 -17.95
N GLU A 185 11.25 -17.24 -19.00
CA GLU A 185 12.60 -17.28 -19.55
C GLU A 185 13.04 -15.89 -20.01
N GLY A 186 14.28 -15.54 -19.69
CA GLY A 186 14.89 -14.24 -20.03
C GLY A 186 14.60 -13.12 -19.02
N LEU A 187 13.74 -13.34 -18.02
CA LEU A 187 13.52 -12.39 -16.94
C LEU A 187 14.46 -12.65 -15.75
N ASP A 188 14.61 -11.63 -14.90
CA ASP A 188 15.35 -11.78 -13.65
C ASP A 188 14.62 -12.76 -12.73
N ALA A 189 15.35 -13.71 -12.15
CA ALA A 189 14.81 -14.66 -11.18
C ALA A 189 14.62 -14.01 -9.80
N ASP A 190 13.73 -13.03 -9.74
CA ASP A 190 13.28 -12.40 -8.50
C ASP A 190 12.04 -13.17 -7.98
N VAL A 191 12.22 -13.97 -6.93
CA VAL A 191 11.21 -14.90 -6.46
C VAL A 191 11.03 -14.75 -4.96
N VAL A 192 9.78 -14.74 -4.52
CA VAL A 192 9.42 -14.77 -3.09
C VAL A 192 8.64 -16.05 -2.80
N LEU A 193 9.06 -16.81 -1.79
CA LEU A 193 8.34 -17.96 -1.28
C LEU A 193 7.57 -17.56 -0.03
N VAL A 194 6.26 -17.77 -0.07
CA VAL A 194 5.34 -17.44 1.03
C VAL A 194 4.70 -18.72 1.53
N ASP A 195 4.69 -18.93 2.84
CA ASP A 195 3.85 -19.93 3.48
C ASP A 195 2.49 -19.29 3.79
N PRO A 196 1.41 -19.68 3.09
CA PRO A 196 0.10 -19.08 3.28
C PRO A 196 -0.67 -19.64 4.49
N SER A 197 -0.10 -20.57 5.23
CA SER A 197 -0.72 -21.21 6.40
C SER A 197 -0.07 -20.82 7.71
N GLU A 198 1.13 -20.22 7.67
CA GLU A 198 1.85 -19.83 8.88
C GLU A 198 1.29 -18.53 9.46
N THR A 199 0.67 -18.62 10.64
CA THR A 199 0.16 -17.46 11.36
C THR A 199 1.21 -16.91 12.33
N TRP A 200 1.37 -15.59 12.34
CA TRP A 200 2.27 -14.90 13.25
C TRP A 200 1.68 -13.54 13.67
N ILE A 201 2.20 -13.01 14.77
CA ILE A 201 1.75 -11.73 15.32
C ILE A 201 2.77 -10.65 14.93
N VAL A 202 2.30 -9.54 14.37
CA VAL A 202 3.16 -8.41 14.05
C VAL A 202 3.68 -7.75 15.32
N ARG A 203 5.01 -7.58 15.40
CA ARG A 203 5.72 -6.91 16.47
C ARG A 203 6.70 -5.89 15.89
N ALA A 204 6.59 -4.63 16.32
CA ALA A 204 7.48 -3.58 15.86
C ALA A 204 8.94 -3.84 16.22
N GLU A 205 9.19 -4.51 17.35
CA GLU A 205 10.54 -4.87 17.81
C GLU A 205 11.24 -5.92 16.95
N GLU A 206 10.46 -6.70 16.16
CA GLU A 206 10.99 -7.70 15.22
C GLU A 206 11.21 -7.13 13.82
N SER A 207 10.85 -5.85 13.58
CA SER A 207 10.92 -5.21 12.27
C SER A 207 12.35 -4.78 11.93
N GLU A 208 12.74 -4.97 10.69
CA GLU A 208 13.99 -4.42 10.12
C GLU A 208 13.91 -2.89 9.90
N SER A 209 12.71 -2.29 10.00
CA SER A 209 12.53 -0.85 9.90
C SER A 209 12.97 -0.15 11.19
N GLN A 210 13.81 0.87 11.07
CA GLN A 210 14.27 1.68 12.21
C GLN A 210 13.22 2.64 12.75
N GLN A 211 11.97 2.54 12.32
CA GLN A 211 10.90 3.42 12.82
C GLN A 211 10.53 3.14 14.29
N GLY A 212 10.69 1.90 14.79
CA GLY A 212 10.43 1.52 16.17
C GLY A 212 8.94 1.46 16.56
N TYR A 213 8.04 1.50 15.58
CA TYR A 213 6.59 1.34 15.74
C TYR A 213 6.00 0.74 14.46
N THR A 214 4.78 0.24 14.56
CA THR A 214 3.96 -0.12 13.39
C THR A 214 2.48 0.07 13.70
N PRO A 215 1.67 0.59 12.74
CA PRO A 215 0.22 0.64 12.93
C PRO A 215 -0.43 -0.75 12.90
N PHE A 216 0.31 -1.78 12.50
CA PHE A 216 -0.13 -3.18 12.46
C PHE A 216 0.20 -3.95 13.76
N GLU A 217 0.77 -3.30 14.78
CA GLU A 217 1.18 -3.92 16.04
C GLU A 217 0.08 -4.80 16.63
N GLY A 218 0.41 -6.04 16.96
CA GLY A 218 -0.51 -7.01 17.54
C GLY A 218 -1.45 -7.71 16.55
N GLN A 219 -1.47 -7.33 15.26
CA GLN A 219 -2.29 -8.01 14.26
C GLN A 219 -1.75 -9.41 13.96
N ALA A 220 -2.66 -10.37 13.83
CA ALA A 220 -2.33 -11.71 13.38
C ALA A 220 -2.40 -11.77 11.85
N LEU A 221 -1.28 -12.10 11.19
CA LEU A 221 -1.21 -12.34 9.75
C LEU A 221 -1.11 -13.85 9.50
N GLY A 222 -1.96 -14.36 8.61
CA GLY A 222 -2.05 -15.80 8.25
C GLY A 222 -1.18 -16.19 7.06
N ALA A 223 -0.10 -15.46 6.81
CA ALA A 223 0.87 -15.75 5.76
C ALA A 223 2.24 -15.20 6.14
N ARG A 224 3.31 -15.95 5.83
CA ARG A 224 4.68 -15.53 6.14
C ARG A 224 5.62 -15.69 4.95
N VAL A 225 6.40 -14.65 4.66
CA VAL A 225 7.50 -14.75 3.69
C VAL A 225 8.60 -15.62 4.28
N LYS A 226 8.96 -16.69 3.58
CA LYS A 226 9.99 -17.65 3.99
C LYS A 226 11.33 -17.37 3.35
N THR A 227 11.34 -17.08 2.06
CA THR A 227 12.58 -16.91 1.30
C THR A 227 12.38 -15.86 0.20
N THR A 228 13.39 -15.02 -0.02
CA THR A 228 13.43 -14.09 -1.15
C THR A 228 14.70 -14.29 -1.95
N PHE A 229 14.54 -14.40 -3.26
CA PHE A 229 15.62 -14.43 -4.23
C PHE A 229 15.65 -13.14 -5.05
N LEU A 230 16.83 -12.61 -5.25
CA LEU A 230 17.11 -11.48 -6.14
C LEU A 230 18.05 -11.96 -7.24
N ARG A 231 17.56 -12.00 -8.48
CA ARG A 231 18.29 -12.54 -9.64
C ARG A 231 18.92 -13.90 -9.35
N GLY A 232 18.10 -14.83 -8.82
CA GLY A 232 18.53 -16.18 -8.47
C GLY A 232 19.38 -16.34 -7.22
N CYS A 233 19.78 -15.24 -6.57
CA CYS A 233 20.53 -15.30 -5.33
C CYS A 233 19.60 -15.12 -4.13
N ARG A 234 19.63 -16.05 -3.18
CA ARG A 234 18.88 -15.96 -1.94
C ARG A 234 19.43 -14.81 -1.08
N ILE A 235 18.58 -13.86 -0.73
CA ILE A 235 18.90 -12.66 0.05
C ILE A 235 18.15 -12.58 1.38
N TYR A 236 17.10 -13.38 1.56
CA TYR A 236 16.35 -13.49 2.79
C TYR A 236 15.96 -14.95 3.00
N ASP A 237 16.05 -15.43 4.24
CA ASP A 237 15.71 -16.79 4.62
C ASP A 237 15.23 -16.88 6.06
N ASN A 238 13.98 -17.33 6.26
CA ASN A 238 13.37 -17.58 7.56
C ASN A 238 13.60 -16.47 8.61
N GLY A 239 13.27 -15.23 8.29
CA GLY A 239 13.38 -14.09 9.21
C GLY A 239 14.74 -13.39 9.21
N LYS A 240 15.67 -13.75 8.33
CA LYS A 240 17.00 -13.14 8.29
C LYS A 240 17.39 -12.67 6.91
N VAL A 241 17.90 -11.46 6.84
CA VAL A 241 18.61 -10.96 5.66
C VAL A 241 19.97 -11.67 5.60
N ILE A 242 20.34 -12.21 4.44
CA ILE A 242 21.55 -13.00 4.25
C ILE A 242 22.35 -12.52 3.04
N GLY A 243 23.66 -12.72 3.09
CA GLY A 243 24.60 -12.38 2.01
C GLY A 243 24.92 -10.90 1.92
N GLU A 244 25.66 -10.54 0.87
CA GLU A 244 26.09 -9.16 0.61
C GLU A 244 25.03 -8.38 -0.18
N PRO A 245 24.98 -7.03 -0.04
CA PRO A 245 24.08 -6.19 -0.82
C PRO A 245 24.25 -6.38 -2.33
N ARG A 246 23.13 -6.65 -3.04
CA ARG A 246 23.13 -6.95 -4.49
C ARG A 246 22.21 -6.04 -5.28
N GLY A 247 21.71 -4.97 -4.67
CA GLY A 247 20.88 -3.98 -5.33
C GLY A 247 21.55 -3.36 -6.54
N ARG A 248 20.75 -3.02 -7.58
CA ARG A 248 21.20 -2.28 -8.76
C ARG A 248 20.16 -1.21 -9.06
N TYR A 249 20.63 -0.04 -9.48
CA TYR A 249 19.72 0.96 -10.02
C TYR A 249 19.18 0.49 -11.38
N LEU A 250 17.87 0.47 -11.51
CA LEU A 250 17.19 0.12 -12.76
C LEU A 250 16.81 1.41 -13.49
N ARG A 251 17.43 1.65 -14.64
CA ARG A 251 17.02 2.73 -15.53
C ARG A 251 15.70 2.36 -16.20
N ARG A 252 14.75 3.27 -16.15
CA ARG A 252 13.48 3.13 -16.86
C ARG A 252 13.58 3.83 -18.21
N PRO A 253 12.91 3.33 -19.27
CA PRO A 253 12.76 4.09 -20.51
C PRO A 253 11.92 5.35 -20.23
N TYR A 254 12.26 6.43 -20.89
CA TYR A 254 11.50 7.69 -20.86
C TYR A 254 10.36 7.63 -21.86
#